data_3af997cd9500ff4d8f2b0414221a9670
#
_entry.id   3af997cd9500ff4d8f2b0414221a9670
#
_cell.length_a   1.000
_cell.length_b   1.000
_cell.length_c   1.000
_cell.angle_alpha   90.00
_cell.angle_beta   90.00
_cell.angle_gamma   90.00
#
_symmetry.space_group_name_H-M   'P 1'
#
loop_
_entity.id
_entity.type
_entity.pdbx_description
1 polymer ?
#
loop_
_entity_poly.entity_id
_entity_poly.type
_entity_poly.pdbx_seq_one_letter_code
_entity_poly.pdbx_strand_id
1 'polypeptide(L)'
;MKKVAIIGGGITGLSAAYAVKRAIDGGADIDYVLLEKSPRLGGKIHTERTANGFVVEGGPDSFISTKPSIFELAKKLGCEDKFIVSNDEVKKTYILVKNRLRELPDGVMMIVPTKVMPFITTDLFSWPGKIRMAMDFFIPKKEPGDETLASYVRRRLGKECLDRLADPLVAGIYSSDPETMSLAATFPILLDMEQKYGSITKGMIAAMKARLKAAPQGAKPGAPAGPKRTLHMSMKGGMQDIIDELYKAADKDKILVNAEVAGIDEVKGEDGFTAYKLQMTDGTTIVADAVVFASPSNDAATLVENIETQLAGVLNEIPQASSATISLAYRRKDIKHDFKGFGFLVPLGEGYKVKGCTWSSTKWSGRIPNNDYAMIRVVLGGARSQENAFLPDDELEFVVKAELKKVMGIDAEPAETWIFRWPNAMPQYTLGHLDRLKKIKERASAHPGMFLAGGSYRGVGIPDCINSGTKAAEEAAAYLTGITEPAKV
;
A
#
# COMPACT_ATOMS: atom_id res chain seq x y z
N MET A 1 4.63 -29.08 -22.23
CA MET A 1 4.40 -27.64 -21.98
C MET A 1 4.76 -27.35 -20.53
N LYS A 2 5.69 -26.43 -20.29
CA LYS A 2 6.16 -26.09 -18.95
C LYS A 2 5.15 -25.21 -18.21
N LYS A 3 5.05 -25.37 -16.87
CA LYS A 3 3.99 -24.77 -16.06
C LYS A 3 4.54 -23.81 -15.00
N VAL A 4 3.89 -22.65 -14.84
CA VAL A 4 4.10 -21.71 -13.74
C VAL A 4 2.98 -21.86 -12.72
N ALA A 5 3.29 -22.16 -11.46
CA ALA A 5 2.34 -22.05 -10.35
C ALA A 5 2.47 -20.66 -9.70
N ILE A 6 1.35 -19.96 -9.53
CA ILE A 6 1.28 -18.64 -8.87
C ILE A 6 0.50 -18.81 -7.58
N ILE A 7 1.12 -18.51 -6.44
CA ILE A 7 0.51 -18.70 -5.12
C ILE A 7 0.08 -17.35 -4.54
N GLY A 8 -1.23 -17.17 -4.41
CA GLY A 8 -1.89 -15.97 -3.91
C GLY A 8 -2.64 -15.21 -5.00
N GLY A 9 -3.96 -15.02 -4.81
CA GLY A 9 -4.91 -14.35 -5.72
C GLY A 9 -5.09 -12.85 -5.43
N GLY A 10 -4.12 -12.20 -4.76
CA GLY A 10 -4.08 -10.75 -4.60
C GLY A 10 -3.67 -10.04 -5.89
N ILE A 11 -3.62 -8.69 -5.85
CA ILE A 11 -3.23 -7.87 -7.02
C ILE A 11 -1.88 -8.30 -7.62
N THR A 12 -0.93 -8.73 -6.78
CA THR A 12 0.39 -9.21 -7.22
C THR A 12 0.27 -10.47 -8.06
N GLY A 13 -0.42 -11.51 -7.55
CA GLY A 13 -0.57 -12.78 -8.26
C GLY A 13 -1.44 -12.67 -9.50
N LEU A 14 -2.51 -11.89 -9.46
CA LEU A 14 -3.34 -11.64 -10.64
C LEU A 14 -2.57 -10.87 -11.72
N SER A 15 -1.71 -9.91 -11.34
CA SER A 15 -0.83 -9.24 -12.29
C SER A 15 0.22 -10.19 -12.87
N ALA A 16 0.71 -11.14 -12.06
CA ALA A 16 1.60 -12.19 -12.53
C ALA A 16 0.88 -13.13 -13.52
N ALA A 17 -0.31 -13.61 -13.18
CA ALA A 17 -1.12 -14.47 -14.05
C ALA A 17 -1.41 -13.78 -15.40
N TYR A 18 -1.79 -12.51 -15.36
CA TYR A 18 -2.01 -11.72 -16.57
C TYR A 18 -0.73 -11.55 -17.41
N ALA A 19 0.43 -11.38 -16.78
CA ALA A 19 1.71 -11.28 -17.50
C ALA A 19 2.10 -12.61 -18.15
N VAL A 20 1.94 -13.75 -17.45
CA VAL A 20 2.15 -15.10 -18.04
C VAL A 20 1.19 -15.32 -19.20
N LYS A 21 -0.11 -15.05 -19.02
CA LYS A 21 -1.09 -15.15 -20.13
C LYS A 21 -0.65 -14.35 -21.36
N ARG A 22 -0.20 -13.12 -21.17
CA ARG A 22 0.29 -12.31 -22.28
C ARG A 22 1.52 -12.91 -22.97
N ALA A 23 2.41 -13.57 -22.22
CA ALA A 23 3.52 -14.30 -22.82
C ALA A 23 3.02 -15.49 -23.68
N ILE A 24 2.02 -16.21 -23.20
CA ILE A 24 1.35 -17.32 -23.95
C ILE A 24 0.69 -16.78 -25.22
N ASP A 25 -0.08 -15.69 -25.11
CA ASP A 25 -0.71 -15.01 -26.25
C ASP A 25 0.35 -14.50 -27.28
N GLY A 26 1.57 -14.22 -26.81
CA GLY A 26 2.73 -13.87 -27.63
C GLY A 26 3.51 -15.06 -28.19
N GLY A 27 3.05 -16.30 -27.98
CA GLY A 27 3.63 -17.52 -28.54
C GLY A 27 4.58 -18.28 -27.61
N ALA A 28 4.67 -17.95 -26.32
CA ALA A 28 5.44 -18.74 -25.36
C ALA A 28 4.77 -20.10 -25.10
N ASP A 29 5.53 -21.20 -25.23
CA ASP A 29 5.05 -22.57 -24.96
C ASP A 29 5.10 -22.89 -23.46
N ILE A 30 4.30 -22.18 -22.69
CA ILE A 30 4.16 -22.32 -21.24
C ILE A 30 2.68 -22.35 -20.85
N ASP A 31 2.42 -22.84 -19.64
CA ASP A 31 1.09 -22.86 -19.02
C ASP A 31 1.17 -22.26 -17.60
N TYR A 32 0.03 -21.97 -16.99
CA TYR A 32 0.01 -21.50 -15.62
C TYR A 32 -1.20 -21.98 -14.83
N VAL A 33 -1.08 -21.93 -13.50
CA VAL A 33 -2.19 -22.03 -12.57
C VAL A 33 -2.00 -21.01 -11.45
N LEU A 34 -3.07 -20.32 -11.06
CA LEU A 34 -3.10 -19.43 -9.91
C LEU A 34 -3.91 -20.09 -8.79
N LEU A 35 -3.33 -20.16 -7.59
CA LEU A 35 -3.89 -20.80 -6.40
C LEU A 35 -4.15 -19.76 -5.33
N GLU A 36 -5.40 -19.59 -4.93
CA GLU A 36 -5.84 -18.68 -3.86
C GLU A 36 -6.57 -19.47 -2.77
N LYS A 37 -6.09 -19.37 -1.53
CA LYS A 37 -6.66 -20.10 -0.38
C LYS A 37 -8.06 -19.66 0.01
N SER A 38 -8.38 -18.38 -0.21
CA SER A 38 -9.69 -17.84 0.15
C SER A 38 -10.75 -18.04 -0.96
N PRO A 39 -12.05 -17.90 -0.65
CA PRO A 39 -13.12 -18.01 -1.66
C PRO A 39 -13.18 -16.78 -2.59
N ARG A 40 -12.37 -15.75 -2.37
CA ARG A 40 -12.38 -14.51 -3.16
C ARG A 40 -10.99 -14.12 -3.64
N LEU A 41 -10.94 -13.42 -4.76
CA LEU A 41 -9.75 -12.77 -5.29
C LEU A 41 -9.60 -11.34 -4.75
N GLY A 42 -8.37 -10.80 -4.85
CA GLY A 42 -8.04 -9.42 -4.48
C GLY A 42 -7.16 -9.32 -3.23
N GLY A 43 -7.11 -10.35 -2.39
CA GLY A 43 -6.32 -10.34 -1.16
C GLY A 43 -6.70 -9.16 -0.27
N LYS A 44 -5.78 -8.21 -0.07
CA LYS A 44 -6.00 -7.00 0.75
C LYS A 44 -6.89 -5.94 0.07
N ILE A 45 -7.07 -5.99 -1.23
CA ILE A 45 -8.09 -5.19 -1.93
C ILE A 45 -9.42 -5.88 -1.72
N HIS A 46 -10.34 -5.18 -1.08
CA HIS A 46 -11.70 -5.65 -0.82
C HIS A 46 -12.64 -4.46 -0.81
N THR A 47 -13.54 -4.41 -1.76
CA THR A 47 -14.64 -3.44 -1.81
C THR A 47 -15.95 -4.18 -1.67
N GLU A 48 -16.76 -3.81 -0.70
CA GLU A 48 -18.14 -4.27 -0.58
C GLU A 48 -19.07 -3.31 -1.32
N ARG A 49 -19.86 -3.83 -2.23
CA ARG A 49 -20.89 -3.09 -2.97
C ARG A 49 -22.24 -3.55 -2.46
N THR A 50 -22.89 -2.72 -1.68
CA THR A 50 -24.14 -3.10 -1.02
C THR A 50 -25.35 -2.93 -1.94
N ALA A 51 -26.41 -3.70 -1.70
CA ALA A 51 -27.65 -3.63 -2.50
C ALA A 51 -28.33 -2.24 -2.42
N ASN A 52 -28.13 -1.51 -1.32
CA ASN A 52 -28.63 -0.16 -1.12
C ASN A 52 -27.70 0.96 -1.61
N GLY A 53 -26.63 0.60 -2.35
CA GLY A 53 -25.80 1.53 -3.14
C GLY A 53 -24.58 2.12 -2.43
N PHE A 54 -24.16 1.60 -1.29
CA PHE A 54 -22.86 1.95 -0.71
C PHE A 54 -21.72 1.20 -1.41
N VAL A 55 -20.57 1.87 -1.55
CA VAL A 55 -19.31 1.30 -2.01
C VAL A 55 -18.30 1.45 -0.90
N VAL A 56 -18.02 0.38 -0.18
CA VAL A 56 -17.28 0.36 1.07
C VAL A 56 -15.92 -0.30 0.88
N GLU A 57 -14.86 0.45 1.13
CA GLU A 57 -13.48 -0.08 1.05
C GLU A 57 -13.08 -0.73 2.38
N GLY A 58 -12.92 -2.02 2.39
CA GLY A 58 -12.36 -2.75 3.53
C GLY A 58 -10.85 -2.62 3.62
N GLY A 59 -10.16 -2.65 2.48
CA GLY A 59 -8.71 -2.53 2.34
C GLY A 59 -8.24 -1.13 1.92
N PRO A 60 -7.26 -0.99 1.01
CA PRO A 60 -6.82 0.30 0.49
C PRO A 60 -7.94 0.96 -0.32
N ASP A 61 -8.19 2.26 -0.07
CA ASP A 61 -9.22 3.05 -0.75
C ASP A 61 -8.71 3.76 -2.01
N SER A 62 -7.41 3.74 -2.24
CA SER A 62 -6.76 4.55 -3.28
C SER A 62 -5.33 4.10 -3.56
N PHE A 63 -4.78 4.64 -4.64
CA PHE A 63 -3.38 4.52 -5.01
C PHE A 63 -2.78 5.89 -5.33
N ILE A 64 -1.43 5.98 -5.32
CA ILE A 64 -0.69 7.20 -5.68
C ILE A 64 -0.49 7.25 -7.20
N SER A 65 -0.91 8.35 -7.83
CA SER A 65 -0.87 8.54 -9.29
C SER A 65 0.53 8.81 -9.87
N THR A 66 1.56 8.96 -9.02
CA THR A 66 2.93 9.21 -9.48
C THR A 66 3.64 7.97 -10.03
N LYS A 67 3.10 6.77 -9.81
CA LYS A 67 3.65 5.50 -10.27
C LYS A 67 2.87 5.00 -11.49
N PRO A 68 3.53 4.67 -12.63
CA PRO A 68 2.85 4.41 -13.90
C PRO A 68 2.17 3.05 -14.01
N SER A 69 2.63 2.02 -13.27
CA SER A 69 2.25 0.62 -13.49
C SER A 69 0.75 0.35 -13.47
N ILE A 70 -0.01 1.03 -12.60
CA ILE A 70 -1.47 0.84 -12.55
C ILE A 70 -2.17 1.44 -13.79
N PHE A 71 -1.65 2.56 -14.32
CA PHE A 71 -2.21 3.17 -15.54
C PHE A 71 -1.87 2.34 -16.78
N GLU A 72 -0.66 1.81 -16.85
CA GLU A 72 -0.24 0.90 -17.91
C GLU A 72 -1.07 -0.38 -17.89
N LEU A 73 -1.31 -0.94 -16.71
CA LEU A 73 -2.19 -2.10 -16.53
C LEU A 73 -3.62 -1.77 -16.96
N ALA A 74 -4.20 -0.68 -16.47
CA ALA A 74 -5.57 -0.29 -16.82
C ALA A 74 -5.74 -0.03 -18.31
N LYS A 75 -4.73 0.56 -18.98
CA LYS A 75 -4.71 0.74 -20.43
C LYS A 75 -4.71 -0.60 -21.18
N LYS A 76 -3.90 -1.56 -20.71
CA LYS A 76 -3.86 -2.93 -21.28
C LYS A 76 -5.19 -3.68 -21.09
N LEU A 77 -5.89 -3.40 -19.99
CA LEU A 77 -7.20 -3.99 -19.66
C LEU A 77 -8.38 -3.21 -20.27
N GLY A 78 -8.14 -2.02 -20.85
CA GLY A 78 -9.21 -1.18 -21.41
C GLY A 78 -10.17 -0.59 -20.36
N CYS A 79 -9.70 -0.31 -19.13
CA CYS A 79 -10.53 0.14 -18.02
C CYS A 79 -10.11 1.51 -17.43
N GLU A 80 -9.44 2.34 -18.22
CA GLU A 80 -8.99 3.68 -17.80
C GLU A 80 -10.16 4.62 -17.43
N ASP A 81 -11.32 4.42 -18.02
CA ASP A 81 -12.55 5.16 -17.75
C ASP A 81 -13.15 4.91 -16.35
N LYS A 82 -12.70 3.86 -15.68
CA LYS A 82 -13.10 3.54 -14.30
C LYS A 82 -12.35 4.34 -13.25
N PHE A 83 -11.27 5.03 -13.59
CA PHE A 83 -10.57 5.87 -12.64
C PHE A 83 -11.38 7.07 -12.19
N ILE A 84 -11.33 7.36 -10.89
CA ILE A 84 -11.83 8.58 -10.30
C ILE A 84 -10.72 9.34 -9.59
N VAL A 85 -10.85 10.67 -9.60
CA VAL A 85 -9.96 11.58 -8.89
C VAL A 85 -10.48 11.89 -7.50
N SER A 86 -9.59 12.24 -6.58
CA SER A 86 -10.00 12.78 -5.29
C SER A 86 -10.64 14.16 -5.45
N ASN A 87 -11.54 14.52 -4.53
CA ASN A 87 -12.20 15.83 -4.51
C ASN A 87 -11.24 16.92 -4.01
N ASP A 88 -10.39 17.40 -4.90
CA ASP A 88 -9.33 18.37 -4.57
C ASP A 88 -9.86 19.78 -4.21
N GLU A 89 -11.15 20.05 -4.36
CA GLU A 89 -11.78 21.29 -3.92
C GLU A 89 -11.76 21.42 -2.38
N VAL A 90 -11.79 20.26 -1.70
CA VAL A 90 -11.81 20.18 -0.23
C VAL A 90 -10.64 19.32 0.30
N LYS A 91 -9.49 19.31 -0.35
CA LYS A 91 -8.33 18.45 -0.05
C LYS A 91 -7.60 18.72 1.27
N LYS A 92 -8.30 19.16 2.29
CA LYS A 92 -7.73 19.37 3.60
C LYS A 92 -7.55 18.06 4.36
N THR A 93 -6.40 17.90 4.98
CA THR A 93 -6.14 16.82 5.94
C THR A 93 -5.87 17.46 7.29
N TYR A 94 -6.36 16.85 8.34
CA TYR A 94 -6.18 17.35 9.70
C TYR A 94 -5.30 16.40 10.52
N ILE A 95 -4.64 16.97 11.51
CA ILE A 95 -3.93 16.22 12.56
C ILE A 95 -4.60 16.55 13.88
N LEU A 96 -4.91 15.53 14.66
CA LEU A 96 -5.43 15.72 16.02
C LEU A 96 -4.29 16.17 16.95
N VAL A 97 -4.41 17.33 17.56
CA VAL A 97 -3.44 17.83 18.54
C VAL A 97 -4.18 18.45 19.72
N LYS A 98 -3.96 17.92 20.91
CA LYS A 98 -4.63 18.35 22.15
C LYS A 98 -6.16 18.39 22.00
N ASN A 99 -6.74 17.31 21.52
CA ASN A 99 -8.17 17.15 21.26
C ASN A 99 -8.77 18.18 20.26
N ARG A 100 -7.97 18.75 19.38
CA ARG A 100 -8.44 19.67 18.32
C ARG A 100 -7.88 19.26 16.97
N LEU A 101 -8.73 19.26 15.96
CA LEU A 101 -8.32 19.05 14.57
C LEU A 101 -7.62 20.31 14.05
N ARG A 102 -6.33 20.17 13.71
CA ARG A 102 -5.50 21.24 13.12
C ARG A 102 -5.20 20.89 11.67
N GLU A 103 -5.39 21.88 10.82
CA GLU A 103 -5.19 21.69 9.39
C GLU A 103 -3.69 21.45 9.09
N LEU A 104 -3.40 20.41 8.30
CA LEU A 104 -2.07 20.21 7.74
C LEU A 104 -1.75 21.36 6.78
N PRO A 105 -0.67 22.12 7.00
CA PRO A 105 -0.41 23.31 6.18
C PRO A 105 -0.14 22.93 4.73
N ASP A 106 -0.61 23.79 3.82
CA ASP A 106 -0.34 23.65 2.40
C ASP A 106 1.17 23.59 2.12
N GLY A 107 1.55 22.75 1.15
CA GLY A 107 2.93 22.63 0.71
C GLY A 107 3.79 21.73 1.60
N VAL A 108 3.20 20.93 2.49
CA VAL A 108 3.91 19.82 3.10
C VAL A 108 4.06 18.72 2.05
N MET A 109 5.29 18.42 1.69
CA MET A 109 5.64 17.28 0.83
C MET A 109 6.37 16.25 1.68
N MET A 110 5.82 15.03 1.73
CA MET A 110 6.25 13.99 2.65
C MET A 110 6.16 14.49 4.11
N ILE A 111 7.24 14.95 4.71
CA ILE A 111 7.31 15.49 6.08
C ILE A 111 7.96 16.88 6.10
N VAL A 112 8.22 17.50 4.94
CA VAL A 112 8.96 18.76 4.83
C VAL A 112 8.04 19.87 4.35
N PRO A 113 7.93 20.99 5.08
CA PRO A 113 7.27 22.18 4.58
C PRO A 113 8.04 22.80 3.42
N THR A 114 7.39 23.01 2.28
CA THR A 114 7.99 23.62 1.08
C THR A 114 7.49 25.02 0.81
N LYS A 115 6.42 25.45 1.49
CA LYS A 115 5.85 26.80 1.40
C LYS A 115 6.04 27.53 2.74
N VAL A 116 6.65 28.71 2.70
CA VAL A 116 7.03 29.47 3.90
C VAL A 116 5.80 30.02 4.64
N MET A 117 4.89 30.72 3.95
CA MET A 117 3.73 31.35 4.61
C MET A 117 2.80 30.36 5.31
N PRO A 118 2.32 29.27 4.67
CA PRO A 118 1.53 28.27 5.36
C PRO A 118 2.24 27.64 6.57
N PHE A 119 3.58 27.49 6.49
CA PHE A 119 4.36 26.97 7.62
C PHE A 119 4.45 27.95 8.78
N ILE A 120 4.62 29.25 8.51
CA ILE A 120 4.67 30.27 9.57
C ILE A 120 3.30 30.41 10.25
N THR A 121 2.22 30.42 9.47
CA THR A 121 0.87 30.71 9.97
C THR A 121 0.18 29.50 10.61
N THR A 122 0.61 28.26 10.33
CA THR A 122 -0.01 27.07 10.93
C THR A 122 0.11 27.06 12.45
N ASP A 123 -0.92 26.58 13.11
CA ASP A 123 -0.93 26.34 14.55
C ASP A 123 -0.61 24.87 14.91
N LEU A 124 -0.29 24.04 13.90
CA LEU A 124 0.13 22.64 14.07
C LEU A 124 1.43 22.55 14.89
N PHE A 125 2.35 23.50 14.70
CA PHE A 125 3.65 23.51 15.38
C PHE A 125 3.78 24.76 16.27
N SER A 126 4.47 24.56 17.40
CA SER A 126 4.88 25.68 18.26
C SER A 126 5.98 26.53 17.59
N TRP A 127 6.16 27.77 18.03
CA TRP A 127 7.27 28.59 17.52
C TRP A 127 8.65 27.98 17.73
N PRO A 128 8.97 27.40 18.93
CA PRO A 128 10.23 26.65 19.09
C PRO A 128 10.34 25.46 18.13
N GLY A 129 9.25 24.74 17.86
CA GLY A 129 9.21 23.66 16.87
C GLY A 129 9.51 24.14 15.47
N LYS A 130 8.90 25.24 15.02
CA LYS A 130 9.16 25.86 13.71
C LYS A 130 10.61 26.26 13.54
N ILE A 131 11.20 26.92 14.57
CA ILE A 131 12.62 27.30 14.58
C ILE A 131 13.49 26.04 14.49
N ARG A 132 13.18 24.99 15.29
CA ARG A 132 13.92 23.73 15.27
C ARG A 132 13.88 23.06 13.90
N MET A 133 12.72 23.07 13.22
CA MET A 133 12.60 22.53 11.85
C MET A 133 13.41 23.36 10.85
N ALA A 134 13.42 24.69 10.97
CA ALA A 134 14.22 25.58 10.12
C ALA A 134 15.73 25.36 10.28
N MET A 135 16.19 24.88 11.44
CA MET A 135 17.62 24.55 11.66
C MET A 135 18.14 23.44 10.75
N ASP A 136 17.28 22.68 10.04
CA ASP A 136 17.69 21.71 9.03
C ASP A 136 18.69 22.27 8.00
N PHE A 137 18.62 23.56 7.71
CA PHE A 137 19.55 24.26 6.82
C PHE A 137 21.01 24.22 7.29
N PHE A 138 21.24 24.11 8.59
CA PHE A 138 22.54 24.26 9.24
C PHE A 138 23.07 22.96 9.86
N ILE A 139 22.21 21.94 10.04
CA ILE A 139 22.63 20.66 10.60
C ILE A 139 23.49 19.93 9.58
N PRO A 140 24.73 19.50 9.97
CA PRO A 140 25.61 18.77 9.06
C PRO A 140 24.99 17.43 8.64
N LYS A 141 25.33 17.00 7.43
CA LYS A 141 24.96 15.67 6.95
C LYS A 141 25.66 14.58 7.78
N LYS A 142 24.98 13.47 7.94
CA LYS A 142 25.55 12.25 8.55
C LYS A 142 26.18 11.40 7.46
N GLU A 143 27.15 10.56 7.86
CA GLU A 143 27.71 9.54 6.97
C GLU A 143 26.58 8.62 6.43
N PRO A 144 26.74 8.15 5.16
CA PRO A 144 25.76 7.27 4.55
C PRO A 144 25.53 6.01 5.37
N GLY A 145 24.26 5.63 5.53
CA GLY A 145 23.85 4.42 6.27
C GLY A 145 22.35 4.41 6.48
N ASP A 146 21.81 3.26 6.87
CA ASP A 146 20.41 3.18 7.25
C ASP A 146 20.22 3.66 8.69
N GLU A 147 19.10 4.31 8.91
CA GLU A 147 18.64 4.73 10.25
C GLU A 147 17.12 4.69 10.30
N THR A 148 16.55 4.73 11.52
CA THR A 148 15.10 4.78 11.64
C THR A 148 14.56 6.13 11.19
N LEU A 149 13.33 6.13 10.66
CA LEU A 149 12.65 7.38 10.30
C LEU A 149 12.57 8.32 11.50
N ALA A 150 12.29 7.80 12.70
CA ALA A 150 12.23 8.63 13.91
C ALA A 150 13.57 9.25 14.27
N SER A 151 14.67 8.49 14.19
CA SER A 151 16.02 9.01 14.40
C SER A 151 16.33 10.14 13.43
N TYR A 152 16.07 9.90 12.15
CA TYR A 152 16.30 10.88 11.09
C TYR A 152 15.50 12.16 11.27
N VAL A 153 14.17 12.06 11.46
CA VAL A 153 13.29 13.22 11.63
C VAL A 153 13.66 13.99 12.90
N ARG A 154 13.92 13.28 14.01
CA ARG A 154 14.31 13.90 15.28
C ARG A 154 15.63 14.68 15.12
N ARG A 155 16.60 14.10 14.40
CA ARG A 155 17.91 14.71 14.13
C ARG A 155 17.78 15.93 13.19
N ARG A 156 17.00 15.82 12.11
CA ARG A 156 16.90 16.87 11.08
C ARG A 156 15.85 17.94 11.42
N LEU A 157 14.65 17.52 11.80
CA LEU A 157 13.49 18.42 11.94
C LEU A 157 13.02 18.59 13.39
N GLY A 158 13.49 17.75 14.31
CA GLY A 158 13.16 17.82 15.73
C GLY A 158 11.96 16.95 16.15
N LYS A 159 11.80 16.81 17.46
CA LYS A 159 10.81 15.93 18.07
C LYS A 159 9.38 16.32 17.72
N GLU A 160 9.05 17.59 17.72
CA GLU A 160 7.67 18.05 17.46
C GLU A 160 7.23 17.73 16.04
N CYS A 161 8.15 17.79 15.05
CA CYS A 161 7.88 17.35 13.68
C CYS A 161 7.66 15.85 13.61
N LEU A 162 8.44 15.06 14.35
CA LEU A 162 8.22 13.61 14.45
C LEU A 162 6.83 13.33 15.02
N ASP A 163 6.52 13.86 16.19
CA ASP A 163 5.32 13.53 16.94
C ASP A 163 4.03 14.00 16.23
N ARG A 164 4.05 15.18 15.59
CA ARG A 164 2.83 15.80 15.02
C ARG A 164 2.67 15.63 13.52
N LEU A 165 3.72 15.18 12.81
CA LEU A 165 3.67 15.07 11.36
C LEU A 165 4.14 13.71 10.87
N ALA A 166 5.40 13.33 11.12
CA ALA A 166 5.95 12.10 10.56
C ALA A 166 5.27 10.85 11.12
N ASP A 167 5.08 10.79 12.44
CA ASP A 167 4.42 9.67 13.10
C ASP A 167 2.99 9.42 12.60
N PRO A 168 2.05 10.37 12.63
CA PRO A 168 0.70 10.11 12.15
C PRO A 168 0.62 9.83 10.65
N LEU A 169 1.47 10.44 9.82
CA LEU A 169 1.52 10.13 8.39
C LEU A 169 1.97 8.69 8.12
N VAL A 170 3.02 8.24 8.81
CA VAL A 170 3.53 6.87 8.65
C VAL A 170 2.57 5.83 9.24
N ALA A 171 1.99 6.11 10.39
CA ALA A 171 0.97 5.25 10.98
C ALA A 171 -0.27 5.11 10.07
N GLY A 172 -0.68 6.20 9.43
CA GLY A 172 -1.84 6.21 8.52
C GLY A 172 -1.59 5.52 7.17
N ILE A 173 -0.35 5.59 6.64
CA ILE A 173 -0.02 5.04 5.31
C ILE A 173 0.53 3.61 5.41
N TYR A 174 1.44 3.36 6.36
CA TYR A 174 2.18 2.11 6.47
C TYR A 174 1.75 1.25 7.67
N SER A 175 0.85 1.76 8.53
CA SER A 175 0.51 1.13 9.82
C SER A 175 1.76 0.79 10.65
N SER A 176 2.83 1.56 10.49
CA SER A 176 4.18 1.28 10.98
C SER A 176 4.55 2.15 12.16
N ASP A 177 5.63 1.74 12.84
CA ASP A 177 6.29 2.50 13.88
C ASP A 177 7.53 3.20 13.32
N PRO A 178 7.59 4.56 13.30
CA PRO A 178 8.76 5.28 12.84
C PRO A 178 10.03 4.99 13.65
N GLU A 179 9.92 4.49 14.89
CA GLU A 179 11.08 4.12 15.73
C GLU A 179 11.80 2.86 15.21
N THR A 180 11.11 2.00 14.48
CA THR A 180 11.70 0.78 13.91
C THR A 180 11.84 0.81 12.40
N MET A 181 11.11 1.71 11.72
CA MET A 181 11.03 1.79 10.26
C MET A 181 12.36 2.22 9.65
N SER A 182 12.91 1.42 8.72
CA SER A 182 14.08 1.74 7.92
C SER A 182 13.80 2.91 6.98
N LEU A 183 14.58 3.97 7.07
CA LEU A 183 14.48 5.10 6.17
C LEU A 183 14.96 4.74 4.76
N ALA A 184 16.01 3.97 4.64
CA ALA A 184 16.57 3.53 3.36
C ALA A 184 15.58 2.66 2.57
N ALA A 185 14.81 1.81 3.25
CA ALA A 185 13.82 0.95 2.61
C ALA A 185 12.52 1.67 2.23
N THR A 186 12.16 2.75 2.94
CA THR A 186 10.84 3.42 2.78
C THR A 186 10.92 4.77 2.09
N PHE A 187 11.87 5.60 2.45
CA PHE A 187 12.03 6.97 1.94
C PHE A 187 13.48 7.29 1.54
N PRO A 188 14.11 6.48 0.65
CA PRO A 188 15.52 6.67 0.27
C PRO A 188 15.80 8.07 -0.27
N ILE A 189 14.82 8.69 -0.91
CA ILE A 189 14.93 10.06 -1.43
C ILE A 189 15.31 11.10 -0.37
N LEU A 190 14.94 10.88 0.91
CA LEU A 190 15.31 11.80 2.00
C LEU A 190 16.81 11.69 2.32
N LEU A 191 17.36 10.47 2.29
CA LEU A 191 18.80 10.24 2.42
C LEU A 191 19.56 10.83 1.24
N ASP A 192 19.09 10.61 0.01
CA ASP A 192 19.69 11.17 -1.20
C ASP A 192 19.72 12.70 -1.15
N MET A 193 18.64 13.33 -0.69
CA MET A 193 18.58 14.79 -0.53
C MET A 193 19.58 15.29 0.52
N GLU A 194 19.70 14.62 1.66
CA GLU A 194 20.70 14.95 2.66
C GLU A 194 22.10 14.82 2.11
N GLN A 195 22.44 13.72 1.44
CA GLN A 195 23.77 13.49 0.88
C GLN A 195 24.12 14.51 -0.21
N LYS A 196 23.18 14.82 -1.10
CA LYS A 196 23.42 15.70 -2.24
C LYS A 196 23.41 17.18 -1.89
N TYR A 197 22.50 17.61 -0.99
CA TYR A 197 22.26 19.04 -0.71
C TYR A 197 22.65 19.44 0.73
N GLY A 198 23.05 18.48 1.57
CA GLY A 198 23.36 18.69 2.99
C GLY A 198 22.14 18.97 3.87
N SER A 199 20.92 19.02 3.28
CA SER A 199 19.67 19.36 3.96
C SER A 199 18.50 18.82 3.14
N ILE A 200 17.50 18.23 3.80
CA ILE A 200 16.26 17.80 3.12
C ILE A 200 15.47 19.01 2.61
N THR A 201 15.44 20.09 3.37
CA THR A 201 14.75 21.32 2.96
C THR A 201 15.38 21.93 1.70
N LYS A 202 16.71 22.00 1.62
CA LYS A 202 17.43 22.44 0.41
C LYS A 202 17.13 21.51 -0.77
N GLY A 203 17.16 20.19 -0.54
CA GLY A 203 16.86 19.17 -1.55
C GLY A 203 15.43 19.31 -2.10
N MET A 204 14.44 19.48 -1.23
CA MET A 204 13.04 19.69 -1.64
C MET A 204 12.84 20.97 -2.44
N ILE A 205 13.47 22.08 -2.02
CA ILE A 205 13.44 23.34 -2.77
C ILE A 205 14.07 23.18 -4.15
N ALA A 206 15.20 22.46 -4.23
CA ALA A 206 15.86 22.17 -5.51
C ALA A 206 15.00 21.31 -6.42
N ALA A 207 14.37 20.27 -5.90
CA ALA A 207 13.46 19.39 -6.64
C ALA A 207 12.24 20.17 -7.16
N MET A 208 11.66 21.06 -6.34
CA MET A 208 10.54 21.92 -6.73
C MET A 208 10.94 22.89 -7.85
N LYS A 209 12.12 23.54 -7.75
CA LYS A 209 12.65 24.41 -8.80
C LYS A 209 12.90 23.65 -10.12
N ALA A 210 13.44 22.44 -10.03
CA ALA A 210 13.66 21.58 -11.20
C ALA A 210 12.32 21.21 -11.88
N ARG A 211 11.30 20.85 -11.09
CA ARG A 211 9.95 20.55 -11.61
C ARG A 211 9.30 21.75 -12.30
N LEU A 212 9.45 22.96 -11.76
CA LEU A 212 8.95 24.19 -12.36
C LEU A 212 9.66 24.50 -13.69
N LYS A 213 10.97 24.22 -13.79
CA LYS A 213 11.74 24.40 -15.02
C LYS A 213 11.41 23.34 -16.08
N ALA A 214 11.10 22.11 -15.66
CA ALA A 214 10.75 21.00 -16.54
C ALA A 214 9.26 21.02 -16.97
N ALA A 215 8.43 21.86 -16.37
CA ALA A 215 7.06 22.06 -16.83
C ALA A 215 7.09 22.61 -18.27
N PRO A 216 6.35 22.01 -19.22
CA PRO A 216 6.35 22.41 -20.61
C PRO A 216 6.02 23.92 -20.71
N GLN A 217 6.99 24.74 -21.09
CA GLN A 217 6.75 26.11 -21.48
C GLN A 217 6.02 26.05 -22.83
N GLY A 218 4.70 26.27 -22.82
CA GLY A 218 3.92 26.35 -24.03
C GLY A 218 2.98 25.16 -24.28
N ALA A 219 2.21 24.74 -23.30
CA ALA A 219 0.97 24.06 -23.60
C ALA A 219 0.11 25.00 -24.45
N LYS A 220 -0.02 24.71 -25.76
CA LYS A 220 -0.89 25.51 -26.63
C LYS A 220 -2.28 25.60 -26.02
N PRO A 221 -2.89 26.79 -25.89
CA PRO A 221 -4.28 26.89 -25.48
C PRO A 221 -5.11 26.06 -26.48
N GLY A 222 -5.77 24.97 -26.00
CA GLY A 222 -6.57 24.10 -26.85
C GLY A 222 -6.04 22.70 -27.07
N ALA A 223 -4.85 22.32 -26.60
CA ALA A 223 -4.49 20.90 -26.53
C ALA A 223 -5.42 20.19 -25.54
N PRO A 224 -6.03 19.04 -25.89
CA PRO A 224 -6.84 18.29 -24.95
C PRO A 224 -5.98 17.96 -23.74
N ALA A 225 -6.33 18.54 -22.58
CA ALA A 225 -5.70 18.18 -21.33
C ALA A 225 -5.93 16.68 -21.14
N GLY A 226 -4.86 15.91 -20.96
CA GLY A 226 -5.01 14.50 -20.60
C GLY A 226 -5.90 14.36 -19.37
N PRO A 227 -6.43 13.18 -19.09
CA PRO A 227 -7.39 12.99 -18.02
C PRO A 227 -6.84 13.58 -16.72
N LYS A 228 -7.66 14.42 -16.04
CA LYS A 228 -7.29 15.09 -14.79
C LYS A 228 -6.79 14.04 -13.80
N ARG A 229 -5.59 14.20 -13.27
CA ARG A 229 -5.01 13.33 -12.25
C ARG A 229 -4.79 14.10 -10.97
N THR A 230 -5.26 13.56 -9.86
CA THR A 230 -4.95 14.03 -8.51
C THR A 230 -3.88 13.14 -7.89
N LEU A 231 -3.25 13.56 -6.79
CA LEU A 231 -2.20 12.76 -6.12
C LEU A 231 -2.72 11.36 -5.73
N HIS A 232 -3.93 11.32 -5.17
CA HIS A 232 -4.64 10.09 -4.86
C HIS A 232 -5.73 9.86 -5.90
N MET A 233 -5.81 8.65 -6.40
CA MET A 233 -6.86 8.21 -7.32
C MET A 233 -7.45 6.90 -6.83
N SER A 234 -8.69 6.64 -7.22
CA SER A 234 -9.43 5.42 -6.88
C SER A 234 -10.15 4.90 -8.13
N MET A 235 -11.01 3.90 -7.95
CA MET A 235 -11.85 3.38 -9.02
C MET A 235 -13.33 3.59 -8.71
N LYS A 236 -14.15 3.74 -9.75
CA LYS A 236 -15.57 4.13 -9.67
C LYS A 236 -16.38 3.16 -8.81
N GLY A 237 -16.24 1.88 -9.02
CA GLY A 237 -16.91 0.83 -8.24
C GLY A 237 -16.10 0.35 -7.04
N GLY A 238 -15.08 1.10 -6.60
CA GLY A 238 -14.13 0.71 -5.56
C GLY A 238 -12.87 0.06 -6.12
N MET A 239 -11.86 -0.10 -5.27
CA MET A 239 -10.57 -0.67 -5.70
C MET A 239 -10.68 -2.12 -6.21
N GLN A 240 -11.76 -2.82 -5.88
CA GLN A 240 -12.07 -4.15 -6.43
C GLN A 240 -12.22 -4.15 -7.96
N ASP A 241 -12.57 -3.02 -8.59
CA ASP A 241 -12.72 -2.94 -10.06
C ASP A 241 -11.46 -3.42 -10.80
N ILE A 242 -10.24 -3.09 -10.32
CA ILE A 242 -9.00 -3.54 -10.99
C ILE A 242 -8.81 -5.06 -10.86
N ILE A 243 -9.23 -5.65 -9.76
CA ILE A 243 -9.22 -7.09 -9.53
C ILE A 243 -10.20 -7.78 -10.49
N ASP A 244 -11.41 -7.24 -10.59
CA ASP A 244 -12.47 -7.77 -11.44
C ASP A 244 -12.03 -7.72 -12.93
N GLU A 245 -11.35 -6.65 -13.36
CA GLU A 245 -10.84 -6.53 -14.73
C GLU A 245 -9.66 -7.49 -15.01
N LEU A 246 -8.76 -7.69 -14.05
CA LEU A 246 -7.69 -8.69 -14.15
C LEU A 246 -8.28 -10.10 -14.26
N TYR A 247 -9.29 -10.43 -13.44
CA TYR A 247 -9.94 -11.73 -13.48
C TYR A 247 -10.70 -11.96 -14.81
N LYS A 248 -11.32 -10.92 -15.37
CA LYS A 248 -11.95 -11.01 -16.69
C LYS A 248 -10.96 -11.26 -17.83
N ALA A 249 -9.76 -10.67 -17.72
CA ALA A 249 -8.71 -10.79 -18.73
C ALA A 249 -7.91 -12.09 -18.61
N ALA A 250 -7.99 -12.80 -17.49
CA ALA A 250 -7.29 -14.06 -17.27
C ALA A 250 -8.09 -15.28 -17.77
N ASP A 251 -7.42 -16.42 -17.91
CA ASP A 251 -8.06 -17.71 -18.18
C ASP A 251 -8.68 -18.23 -16.88
N LYS A 252 -9.99 -18.15 -16.78
CA LYS A 252 -10.72 -18.40 -15.52
C LYS A 252 -10.57 -19.82 -15.00
N ASP A 253 -10.45 -20.79 -15.88
CA ASP A 253 -10.20 -22.22 -15.56
C ASP A 253 -8.82 -22.47 -14.95
N LYS A 254 -7.90 -21.52 -15.10
CA LYS A 254 -6.55 -21.55 -14.50
C LYS A 254 -6.45 -20.82 -13.17
N ILE A 255 -7.53 -20.20 -12.71
CA ILE A 255 -7.60 -19.48 -11.43
C ILE A 255 -8.45 -20.29 -10.45
N LEU A 256 -7.80 -20.88 -9.47
CA LEU A 256 -8.44 -21.73 -8.47
C LEU A 256 -8.55 -20.97 -7.14
N VAL A 257 -9.77 -20.73 -6.68
CA VAL A 257 -10.08 -20.24 -5.34
C VAL A 257 -10.39 -21.40 -4.41
N ASN A 258 -10.36 -21.23 -3.09
CA ASN A 258 -10.40 -22.29 -2.09
C ASN A 258 -9.32 -23.38 -2.34
N ALA A 259 -8.20 -22.96 -2.93
CA ALA A 259 -7.10 -23.83 -3.32
C ALA A 259 -5.86 -23.46 -2.48
N GLU A 260 -5.80 -23.98 -1.27
CA GLU A 260 -4.72 -23.74 -0.33
C GLU A 260 -3.58 -24.72 -0.55
N VAL A 261 -2.37 -24.18 -0.74
CA VAL A 261 -1.12 -24.94 -0.79
C VAL A 261 -0.67 -25.18 0.66
N ALA A 262 -0.61 -26.47 1.04
CA ALA A 262 -0.17 -26.90 2.37
C ALA A 262 1.35 -26.99 2.49
N GLY A 263 2.04 -27.33 1.39
CA GLY A 263 3.49 -27.46 1.35
C GLY A 263 4.02 -27.57 -0.06
N ILE A 264 5.32 -27.37 -0.21
CA ILE A 264 6.02 -27.44 -1.50
C ILE A 264 7.32 -28.23 -1.30
N ASP A 265 7.57 -29.16 -2.21
CA ASP A 265 8.82 -29.88 -2.30
C ASP A 265 9.51 -29.56 -3.62
N GLU A 266 10.83 -29.40 -3.59
CA GLU A 266 11.64 -29.37 -4.80
C GLU A 266 11.87 -30.80 -5.30
N VAL A 267 11.56 -31.03 -6.56
CA VAL A 267 11.69 -32.35 -7.19
C VAL A 267 12.38 -32.25 -8.54
N LYS A 268 12.78 -33.37 -9.11
CA LYS A 268 13.22 -33.38 -10.51
C LYS A 268 12.03 -33.61 -11.42
N GLY A 269 11.89 -32.72 -12.42
CA GLY A 269 10.92 -32.86 -13.49
C GLY A 269 11.25 -34.02 -14.43
N GLU A 270 10.33 -34.33 -15.35
CA GLU A 270 10.52 -35.40 -16.33
C GLU A 270 11.71 -35.18 -17.26
N ASP A 271 12.08 -33.93 -17.50
CA ASP A 271 13.24 -33.49 -18.28
C ASP A 271 14.56 -33.43 -17.46
N GLY A 272 14.52 -33.81 -16.17
CA GLY A 272 15.65 -33.80 -15.24
C GLY A 272 16.00 -32.43 -14.66
N PHE A 273 15.28 -31.34 -15.02
CA PHE A 273 15.41 -30.01 -14.43
C PHE A 273 14.65 -29.92 -13.12
N THR A 274 14.91 -28.84 -12.36
CA THR A 274 14.18 -28.54 -11.13
C THR A 274 12.70 -28.29 -11.43
N ALA A 275 11.84 -28.92 -10.65
CA ALA A 275 10.40 -28.70 -10.63
C ALA A 275 9.91 -28.64 -9.18
N TYR A 276 8.70 -28.19 -8.98
CA TYR A 276 8.08 -28.00 -7.67
C TYR A 276 6.79 -28.81 -7.58
N LYS A 277 6.70 -29.64 -6.56
CA LYS A 277 5.49 -30.41 -6.24
C LYS A 277 4.74 -29.66 -5.13
N LEU A 278 3.62 -29.06 -5.47
CA LEU A 278 2.73 -28.37 -4.55
C LEU A 278 1.74 -29.37 -3.96
N GLN A 279 1.68 -29.46 -2.66
CA GLN A 279 0.74 -30.28 -1.90
C GLN A 279 -0.44 -29.41 -1.49
N MET A 280 -1.64 -29.77 -1.90
CA MET A 280 -2.86 -29.03 -1.57
C MET A 280 -3.47 -29.54 -0.27
N THR A 281 -4.20 -28.70 0.45
CA THR A 281 -4.90 -29.12 1.70
C THR A 281 -6.00 -30.15 1.49
N ASP A 282 -6.53 -30.29 0.26
CA ASP A 282 -7.51 -31.31 -0.12
C ASP A 282 -6.87 -32.69 -0.49
N GLY A 283 -5.54 -32.79 -0.36
CA GLY A 283 -4.76 -33.98 -0.67
C GLY A 283 -4.34 -34.13 -2.14
N THR A 284 -4.79 -33.25 -3.03
CA THR A 284 -4.33 -33.23 -4.42
C THR A 284 -2.92 -32.66 -4.55
N THR A 285 -2.27 -32.88 -5.69
CA THR A 285 -0.93 -32.34 -5.97
C THR A 285 -0.86 -31.70 -7.34
N ILE A 286 -0.09 -30.63 -7.43
CA ILE A 286 0.22 -29.92 -8.69
C ILE A 286 1.74 -29.91 -8.85
N VAL A 287 2.22 -30.28 -10.04
CA VAL A 287 3.64 -30.13 -10.40
C VAL A 287 3.78 -28.94 -11.33
N ALA A 288 4.76 -28.09 -11.04
CA ALA A 288 5.08 -26.91 -11.84
C ALA A 288 6.61 -26.77 -12.01
N ASP A 289 7.02 -26.25 -13.14
CA ASP A 289 8.45 -26.02 -13.46
C ASP A 289 8.98 -24.70 -12.89
N ALA A 290 8.07 -23.80 -12.53
CA ALA A 290 8.39 -22.58 -11.80
C ALA A 290 7.26 -22.20 -10.82
N VAL A 291 7.63 -21.51 -9.73
CA VAL A 291 6.68 -21.02 -8.71
C VAL A 291 6.89 -19.53 -8.47
N VAL A 292 5.80 -18.77 -8.52
CA VAL A 292 5.75 -17.35 -8.13
C VAL A 292 5.00 -17.23 -6.80
N PHE A 293 5.70 -16.93 -5.73
CA PHE A 293 5.10 -16.64 -4.41
C PHE A 293 4.61 -15.18 -4.40
N ALA A 294 3.32 -14.99 -4.60
CA ALA A 294 2.65 -13.70 -4.54
C ALA A 294 1.88 -13.50 -3.21
N SER A 295 2.21 -14.30 -2.21
CA SER A 295 1.71 -14.27 -0.84
C SER A 295 2.54 -13.35 0.08
N PRO A 296 2.08 -13.03 1.30
CA PRO A 296 2.90 -12.43 2.34
C PRO A 296 4.16 -13.25 2.65
N SER A 297 5.22 -12.60 3.15
CA SER A 297 6.51 -13.28 3.40
C SER A 297 6.43 -14.42 4.42
N ASN A 298 5.58 -14.27 5.44
CA ASN A 298 5.34 -15.33 6.44
C ASN A 298 4.64 -16.55 5.83
N ASP A 299 3.66 -16.35 4.94
CA ASP A 299 3.00 -17.47 4.24
C ASP A 299 4.01 -18.16 3.29
N ALA A 300 4.81 -17.36 2.57
CA ALA A 300 5.88 -17.91 1.73
C ALA A 300 6.92 -18.69 2.56
N ALA A 301 7.28 -18.19 3.75
CA ALA A 301 8.21 -18.86 4.66
C ALA A 301 7.73 -20.26 5.03
N THR A 302 6.46 -20.38 5.40
CA THR A 302 5.86 -21.69 5.73
C THR A 302 5.95 -22.66 4.55
N LEU A 303 5.73 -22.19 3.32
CA LEU A 303 5.73 -23.05 2.14
C LEU A 303 7.14 -23.47 1.70
N VAL A 304 8.17 -22.66 1.93
CA VAL A 304 9.55 -22.97 1.54
C VAL A 304 10.37 -23.65 2.65
N GLU A 305 9.79 -23.88 3.83
CA GLU A 305 10.49 -24.45 4.99
C GLU A 305 11.17 -25.79 4.68
N ASN A 306 10.48 -26.67 3.97
CA ASN A 306 11.02 -27.98 3.58
C ASN A 306 12.08 -27.90 2.47
N ILE A 307 12.07 -26.82 1.70
CA ILE A 307 13.04 -26.63 0.59
C ILE A 307 14.32 -25.97 1.13
N GLU A 308 14.16 -24.88 1.90
CA GLU A 308 15.29 -24.08 2.38
C GLU A 308 14.93 -23.38 3.71
N THR A 309 15.22 -24.04 4.81
CA THR A 309 14.95 -23.56 6.18
C THR A 309 15.55 -22.17 6.46
N GLN A 310 16.73 -21.86 5.91
CA GLN A 310 17.34 -20.55 6.14
C GLN A 310 16.64 -19.44 5.34
N LEU A 311 16.09 -19.75 4.15
CA LEU A 311 15.25 -18.80 3.41
C LEU A 311 13.95 -18.52 4.18
N ALA A 312 13.31 -19.57 4.69
CA ALA A 312 12.13 -19.46 5.54
C ALA A 312 12.40 -18.58 6.78
N GLY A 313 13.53 -18.79 7.44
CA GLY A 313 13.99 -17.99 8.58
C GLY A 313 14.07 -16.50 8.23
N VAL A 314 14.75 -16.14 7.13
CA VAL A 314 14.91 -14.73 6.72
C VAL A 314 13.57 -14.12 6.26
N LEU A 315 12.68 -14.89 5.62
CA LEU A 315 11.33 -14.43 5.25
C LEU A 315 10.48 -14.09 6.48
N ASN A 316 10.60 -14.89 7.55
CA ASN A 316 9.92 -14.67 8.83
C ASN A 316 10.50 -13.47 9.62
N GLU A 317 11.72 -13.03 9.32
CA GLU A 317 12.30 -11.81 9.91
C GLU A 317 11.59 -10.52 9.43
N ILE A 318 10.72 -10.58 8.40
CA ILE A 318 9.93 -9.43 7.95
C ILE A 318 8.66 -9.36 8.80
N PRO A 319 8.57 -8.45 9.80
CA PRO A 319 7.42 -8.41 10.69
C PRO A 319 6.16 -7.99 9.92
N GLN A 320 5.02 -8.47 10.38
CA GLN A 320 3.72 -8.12 9.81
C GLN A 320 2.87 -7.43 10.87
N ALA A 321 2.23 -6.33 10.52
CA ALA A 321 1.29 -5.64 11.41
C ALA A 321 -0.15 -5.99 11.07
N SER A 322 -0.97 -6.10 12.10
CA SER A 322 -2.42 -6.30 11.99
C SER A 322 -3.17 -4.98 12.15
N SER A 323 -4.25 -4.81 11.40
CA SER A 323 -5.11 -3.64 11.48
C SER A 323 -6.57 -3.99 11.27
N ALA A 324 -7.47 -3.12 11.68
CA ALA A 324 -8.88 -3.17 11.36
C ALA A 324 -9.33 -1.85 10.74
N THR A 325 -10.32 -1.94 9.87
CA THR A 325 -11.05 -0.77 9.38
C THR A 325 -12.51 -0.91 9.74
N ILE A 326 -13.11 0.17 10.20
CA ILE A 326 -14.54 0.28 10.40
C ILE A 326 -15.08 1.44 9.57
N SER A 327 -16.06 1.18 8.73
CA SER A 327 -16.79 2.19 7.96
C SER A 327 -18.15 2.40 8.58
N LEU A 328 -18.50 3.65 8.78
CA LEU A 328 -19.75 4.07 9.42
C LEU A 328 -20.49 5.01 8.46
N ALA A 329 -21.71 4.65 8.07
CA ALA A 329 -22.60 5.53 7.32
C ALA A 329 -23.63 6.14 8.25
N TYR A 330 -23.74 7.45 8.21
CA TYR A 330 -24.70 8.22 9.03
C TYR A 330 -25.72 8.90 8.14
N ARG A 331 -26.93 9.11 8.66
CA ARG A 331 -27.89 10.03 8.03
C ARG A 331 -27.35 11.45 8.16
N ARG A 332 -27.25 12.17 7.04
CA ARG A 332 -26.66 13.51 7.01
C ARG A 332 -27.38 14.52 7.91
N LYS A 333 -28.69 14.40 8.07
CA LYS A 333 -29.53 15.23 8.95
C LYS A 333 -29.20 15.09 10.44
N ASP A 334 -28.63 13.94 10.85
CA ASP A 334 -28.35 13.63 12.25
C ASP A 334 -26.95 14.10 12.68
N ILE A 335 -26.16 14.64 11.75
CA ILE A 335 -24.77 15.05 11.99
C ILE A 335 -24.59 16.54 11.69
N LYS A 336 -24.00 17.27 12.64
CA LYS A 336 -23.69 18.71 12.47
C LYS A 336 -22.34 18.94 11.78
N HIS A 337 -21.41 17.95 11.80
CA HIS A 337 -20.09 18.07 11.21
C HIS A 337 -20.16 18.26 9.68
N ASP A 338 -19.41 19.21 9.14
CA ASP A 338 -19.51 19.63 7.72
C ASP A 338 -18.63 18.82 6.76
N PHE A 339 -17.72 17.97 7.26
CA PHE A 339 -16.78 17.12 6.51
C PHE A 339 -15.94 17.87 5.46
N LYS A 340 -15.53 19.11 5.74
CA LYS A 340 -14.67 19.90 4.85
C LYS A 340 -13.23 19.39 4.86
N GLY A 341 -12.94 18.33 4.10
CA GLY A 341 -11.62 17.72 4.01
C GLY A 341 -11.65 16.25 3.62
N PHE A 342 -10.48 15.62 3.72
CA PHE A 342 -10.30 14.18 3.46
C PHE A 342 -10.37 13.34 4.73
N GLY A 343 -10.20 13.99 5.90
CA GLY A 343 -10.16 13.30 7.18
C GLY A 343 -9.05 13.79 8.08
N PHE A 344 -8.75 13.00 9.10
CA PHE A 344 -7.72 13.33 10.07
C PHE A 344 -6.86 12.12 10.44
N LEU A 345 -5.67 12.42 10.94
CA LEU A 345 -4.72 11.45 11.48
C LEU A 345 -4.51 11.74 12.97
N VAL A 346 -4.22 10.71 13.72
CA VAL A 346 -4.06 10.78 15.18
C VAL A 346 -2.64 10.39 15.57
N PRO A 347 -1.83 11.33 16.09
CA PRO A 347 -0.53 11.03 16.65
C PRO A 347 -0.65 10.08 17.86
N LEU A 348 0.34 9.21 18.02
CA LEU A 348 0.36 8.25 19.13
C LEU A 348 0.22 8.94 20.52
N GLY A 349 0.86 10.08 20.68
CA GLY A 349 0.86 10.83 21.94
C GLY A 349 -0.49 11.40 22.37
N GLU A 350 -1.52 11.36 21.52
CA GLU A 350 -2.87 11.82 21.86
C GLU A 350 -3.70 10.76 22.62
N GLY A 351 -3.24 9.50 22.71
CA GLY A 351 -3.83 8.45 23.53
C GLY A 351 -5.13 7.84 23.01
N TYR A 352 -5.41 7.96 21.71
CA TYR A 352 -6.57 7.35 21.04
C TYR A 352 -6.24 5.97 20.46
N LYS A 353 -7.25 5.09 20.41
CA LYS A 353 -7.15 3.82 19.67
C LYS A 353 -7.26 4.02 18.18
N VAL A 354 -8.05 5.01 17.72
CA VAL A 354 -8.16 5.43 16.33
C VAL A 354 -6.84 6.03 15.85
N LYS A 355 -6.33 5.56 14.71
CA LYS A 355 -5.09 6.07 14.06
C LYS A 355 -5.38 7.12 13.00
N GLY A 356 -6.55 7.07 12.41
CA GLY A 356 -6.99 8.02 11.41
C GLY A 356 -8.41 7.75 10.97
N CYS A 357 -9.02 8.78 10.41
CA CYS A 357 -10.37 8.73 9.87
C CYS A 357 -10.39 9.39 8.49
N THR A 358 -10.88 8.68 7.49
CA THR A 358 -11.13 9.21 6.14
C THR A 358 -12.59 9.55 5.99
N TRP A 359 -12.91 10.73 5.50
CA TRP A 359 -14.27 11.14 5.15
C TRP A 359 -14.58 10.66 3.72
N SER A 360 -14.91 9.37 3.61
CA SER A 360 -14.97 8.64 2.34
C SER A 360 -15.92 9.27 1.34
N SER A 361 -17.12 9.68 1.79
CA SER A 361 -18.12 10.31 0.93
C SER A 361 -17.75 11.72 0.43
N THR A 362 -16.82 12.41 1.13
CA THR A 362 -16.31 13.71 0.72
C THR A 362 -15.08 13.57 -0.18
N LYS A 363 -14.18 12.64 0.16
CA LYS A 363 -12.94 12.38 -0.59
C LYS A 363 -13.22 11.79 -1.97
N TRP A 364 -14.21 10.91 -2.08
CA TRP A 364 -14.54 10.15 -3.28
C TRP A 364 -16.01 10.32 -3.70
N SER A 365 -16.24 10.51 -4.97
CA SER A 365 -17.58 10.42 -5.53
C SER A 365 -18.08 8.97 -5.59
N GLY A 366 -19.38 8.75 -5.50
CA GLY A 366 -20.01 7.44 -5.70
C GLY A 366 -19.77 6.43 -4.58
N ARG A 367 -19.46 6.88 -3.35
CA ARG A 367 -19.31 5.99 -2.19
C ARG A 367 -20.59 5.83 -1.37
N ILE A 368 -21.55 6.67 -1.59
CA ILE A 368 -22.87 6.70 -0.92
C ILE A 368 -23.98 6.69 -1.95
N PRO A 369 -25.16 6.13 -1.65
CA PRO A 369 -26.26 6.06 -2.60
C PRO A 369 -26.80 7.44 -3.01
N ASN A 370 -26.82 8.38 -2.08
CA ASN A 370 -27.25 9.76 -2.30
C ASN A 370 -26.72 10.70 -1.19
N ASN A 371 -27.00 12.00 -1.30
CA ASN A 371 -26.50 13.02 -0.37
C ASN A 371 -27.20 13.02 1.02
N ASP A 372 -28.16 12.14 1.25
CA ASP A 372 -28.79 11.97 2.57
C ASP A 372 -27.89 11.22 3.56
N TYR A 373 -26.75 10.72 3.07
CA TYR A 373 -25.76 10.00 3.87
C TYR A 373 -24.41 10.71 3.91
N ALA A 374 -23.67 10.46 4.97
CA ALA A 374 -22.23 10.71 5.05
C ALA A 374 -21.55 9.42 5.47
N MET A 375 -20.46 9.04 4.81
CA MET A 375 -19.70 7.85 5.14
C MET A 375 -18.27 8.21 5.52
N ILE A 376 -17.83 7.66 6.65
CA ILE A 376 -16.47 7.79 7.15
C ILE A 376 -15.86 6.41 7.32
N ARG A 377 -14.55 6.33 7.25
CA ARG A 377 -13.77 5.11 7.43
C ARG A 377 -12.66 5.36 8.44
N VAL A 378 -12.62 4.55 9.47
CA VAL A 378 -11.68 4.65 10.59
C VAL A 378 -10.71 3.48 10.56
N VAL A 379 -9.45 3.73 10.94
CA VAL A 379 -8.41 2.71 11.00
C VAL A 379 -7.90 2.57 12.43
N LEU A 380 -7.78 1.30 12.88
CA LEU A 380 -7.23 0.92 14.18
C LEU A 380 -6.12 -0.12 14.01
N GLY A 381 -5.34 -0.35 15.06
CA GLY A 381 -4.24 -1.33 15.04
C GLY A 381 -2.93 -0.74 14.54
N GLY A 382 -2.21 -1.48 13.68
CA GLY A 382 -0.86 -1.14 13.24
C GLY A 382 0.22 -1.64 14.21
N ALA A 383 1.49 -1.46 13.85
CA ALA A 383 2.63 -2.10 14.52
C ALA A 383 2.70 -1.90 16.05
N ARG A 384 2.17 -0.77 16.56
CA ARG A 384 2.26 -0.40 17.99
C ARG A 384 1.02 -0.72 18.81
N SER A 385 -0.05 -1.22 18.21
CA SER A 385 -1.34 -1.44 18.89
C SER A 385 -2.19 -2.48 18.16
N GLN A 386 -1.54 -3.59 17.76
CA GLN A 386 -2.19 -4.64 16.96
C GLN A 386 -3.42 -5.24 17.64
N GLU A 387 -3.40 -5.29 18.99
CA GLU A 387 -4.51 -5.77 19.82
C GLU A 387 -5.82 -5.05 19.52
N ASN A 388 -5.78 -3.78 19.15
CA ASN A 388 -6.98 -3.01 18.81
C ASN A 388 -7.67 -3.50 17.53
N ALA A 389 -6.97 -4.25 16.67
CA ALA A 389 -7.56 -4.83 15.46
C ALA A 389 -8.44 -6.06 15.76
N PHE A 390 -8.28 -6.64 16.96
CA PHE A 390 -8.93 -7.88 17.35
C PHE A 390 -10.01 -7.68 18.43
N LEU A 391 -10.34 -6.43 18.76
CA LEU A 391 -11.47 -6.14 19.63
C LEU A 391 -12.76 -6.78 19.08
N PRO A 392 -13.66 -7.31 19.92
CA PRO A 392 -14.99 -7.72 19.49
C PRO A 392 -15.71 -6.60 18.73
N ASP A 393 -16.63 -6.94 17.83
CA ASP A 393 -17.26 -5.96 16.94
C ASP A 393 -17.99 -4.85 17.69
N ASP A 394 -18.71 -5.20 18.75
CA ASP A 394 -19.43 -4.28 19.62
C ASP A 394 -18.49 -3.35 20.41
N GLU A 395 -17.39 -3.88 20.93
CA GLU A 395 -16.38 -3.08 21.64
C GLU A 395 -15.65 -2.14 20.66
N LEU A 396 -15.30 -2.63 19.47
CA LEU A 396 -14.64 -1.82 18.42
C LEU A 396 -15.52 -0.68 17.97
N GLU A 397 -16.81 -0.94 17.70
CA GLU A 397 -17.79 0.09 17.34
C GLU A 397 -17.99 1.08 18.47
N PHE A 398 -18.16 0.62 19.71
CA PHE A 398 -18.31 1.48 20.90
C PHE A 398 -17.12 2.44 21.05
N VAL A 399 -15.89 1.92 20.98
CA VAL A 399 -14.67 2.74 21.08
C VAL A 399 -14.60 3.77 19.97
N VAL A 400 -14.86 3.38 18.72
CA VAL A 400 -14.82 4.29 17.59
C VAL A 400 -15.87 5.39 17.71
N LYS A 401 -17.11 5.06 18.08
CA LYS A 401 -18.17 6.04 18.30
C LYS A 401 -17.82 7.03 19.41
N ALA A 402 -17.30 6.54 20.52
CA ALA A 402 -16.88 7.39 21.64
C ALA A 402 -15.76 8.37 21.25
N GLU A 403 -14.77 7.91 20.50
CA GLU A 403 -13.67 8.75 20.03
C GLU A 403 -14.11 9.75 18.94
N LEU A 404 -15.00 9.36 18.01
CA LEU A 404 -15.60 10.25 17.02
C LEU A 404 -16.49 11.33 17.66
N LYS A 405 -17.24 10.98 18.70
CA LYS A 405 -18.00 11.97 19.50
C LYS A 405 -17.06 13.02 20.09
N LYS A 406 -15.93 12.57 20.66
CA LYS A 406 -14.96 13.46 21.30
C LYS A 406 -14.22 14.36 20.28
N VAL A 407 -13.87 13.84 19.09
CA VAL A 407 -13.07 14.54 18.09
C VAL A 407 -13.92 15.37 17.13
N MET A 408 -15.06 14.82 16.68
CA MET A 408 -15.90 15.40 15.63
C MET A 408 -17.27 15.86 16.13
N GLY A 409 -17.62 15.58 17.39
CA GLY A 409 -18.97 15.89 17.95
C GLY A 409 -20.08 15.03 17.33
N ILE A 410 -19.76 13.88 16.75
CA ILE A 410 -20.75 12.96 16.19
C ILE A 410 -21.29 12.08 17.32
N ASP A 411 -22.54 12.28 17.70
CA ASP A 411 -23.27 11.55 18.74
C ASP A 411 -24.46 10.76 18.19
N ALA A 412 -24.57 10.68 16.88
CA ALA A 412 -25.63 9.93 16.20
C ALA A 412 -25.23 8.45 16.08
N GLU A 413 -26.24 7.57 16.07
CA GLU A 413 -26.02 6.17 15.69
C GLU A 413 -25.80 6.04 14.18
N PRO A 414 -24.86 5.21 13.72
CA PRO A 414 -24.70 4.93 12.32
C PRO A 414 -25.92 4.18 11.77
N ALA A 415 -26.32 4.50 10.55
CA ALA A 415 -27.35 3.75 9.84
C ALA A 415 -26.83 2.39 9.35
N GLU A 416 -25.55 2.32 9.04
CA GLU A 416 -24.86 1.11 8.59
C GLU A 416 -23.43 1.09 9.13
N THR A 417 -22.93 -0.10 9.48
CA THR A 417 -21.57 -0.33 9.95
C THR A 417 -20.96 -1.52 9.23
N TRP A 418 -19.69 -1.39 8.79
CA TRP A 418 -18.91 -2.46 8.18
C TRP A 418 -17.54 -2.55 8.86
N ILE A 419 -17.15 -3.75 9.28
CA ILE A 419 -15.90 -4.02 9.95
C ILE A 419 -15.09 -5.02 9.14
N PHE A 420 -13.82 -4.67 8.87
CA PHE A 420 -12.89 -5.56 8.19
C PHE A 420 -11.61 -5.69 9.03
N ARG A 421 -11.14 -6.93 9.19
CA ARG A 421 -9.91 -7.24 9.94
C ARG A 421 -8.84 -7.75 9.00
N TRP A 422 -7.64 -7.28 9.22
CA TRP A 422 -6.47 -7.58 8.41
C TRP A 422 -5.34 -8.12 9.31
N PRO A 423 -5.44 -9.40 9.75
CA PRO A 423 -4.39 -10.01 10.55
C PRO A 423 -3.12 -10.19 9.72
N ASN A 424 -1.97 -9.81 10.30
CA ASN A 424 -0.65 -9.96 9.67
C ASN A 424 -0.60 -9.48 8.21
N ALA A 425 -1.25 -8.36 7.92
CA ALA A 425 -1.48 -7.93 6.54
C ALA A 425 -0.51 -6.86 6.04
N MET A 426 0.14 -6.11 6.94
CA MET A 426 1.00 -5.00 6.55
C MET A 426 2.46 -5.27 6.89
N PRO A 427 3.31 -5.58 5.89
CA PRO A 427 4.72 -5.83 6.13
C PRO A 427 5.43 -4.58 6.65
N GLN A 428 6.33 -4.79 7.60
CA GLN A 428 7.07 -3.73 8.27
C GLN A 428 8.52 -3.73 7.80
N TYR A 429 8.92 -2.69 7.09
CA TYR A 429 10.29 -2.51 6.62
C TYR A 429 11.14 -1.91 7.75
N THR A 430 11.51 -2.75 8.70
CA THR A 430 12.35 -2.37 9.84
C THR A 430 13.83 -2.24 9.46
N LEU A 431 14.66 -1.66 10.33
CA LEU A 431 16.11 -1.60 10.11
C LEU A 431 16.68 -2.95 9.65
N GLY A 432 17.59 -2.93 8.68
CA GLY A 432 18.16 -4.13 8.07
C GLY A 432 17.27 -4.77 6.98
N HIS A 433 16.12 -4.17 6.62
CA HIS A 433 15.23 -4.73 5.60
C HIS A 433 15.93 -4.96 4.25
N LEU A 434 16.77 -4.02 3.80
CA LEU A 434 17.50 -4.17 2.54
C LEU A 434 18.51 -5.31 2.57
N ASP A 435 19.13 -5.57 3.73
CA ASP A 435 20.05 -6.71 3.93
C ASP A 435 19.28 -8.03 3.93
N ARG A 436 18.08 -8.07 4.57
CA ARG A 436 17.18 -9.23 4.47
C ARG A 436 16.80 -9.52 3.02
N LEU A 437 16.45 -8.50 2.23
CA LEU A 437 16.12 -8.68 0.80
C LEU A 437 17.30 -9.22 0.00
N LYS A 438 18.53 -8.81 0.32
CA LYS A 438 19.75 -9.35 -0.30
C LYS A 438 19.90 -10.83 0.01
N LYS A 439 19.80 -11.21 1.29
CA LYS A 439 19.86 -12.62 1.74
C LYS A 439 18.75 -13.46 1.10
N ILE A 440 17.50 -12.95 1.08
CA ILE A 440 16.36 -13.63 0.43
C ILE A 440 16.68 -13.90 -1.03
N LYS A 441 17.17 -12.88 -1.76
CA LYS A 441 17.51 -13.02 -3.18
C LYS A 441 18.61 -14.05 -3.40
N GLU A 442 19.68 -14.00 -2.62
CA GLU A 442 20.82 -14.94 -2.70
C GLU A 442 20.35 -16.38 -2.50
N ARG A 443 19.52 -16.62 -1.47
CA ARG A 443 19.01 -17.97 -1.17
C ARG A 443 17.98 -18.46 -2.19
N ALA A 444 17.01 -17.63 -2.55
CA ALA A 444 16.03 -18.01 -3.56
C ALA A 444 16.68 -18.31 -4.92
N SER A 445 17.80 -17.65 -5.24
CA SER A 445 18.55 -17.90 -6.49
C SER A 445 19.22 -19.28 -6.54
N ALA A 446 19.39 -19.95 -5.39
CA ALA A 446 19.87 -21.34 -5.35
C ALA A 446 18.83 -22.37 -5.77
N HIS A 447 17.56 -21.94 -5.89
CA HIS A 447 16.41 -22.77 -6.28
C HIS A 447 15.86 -22.29 -7.64
N PRO A 448 16.36 -22.85 -8.76
CA PRO A 448 15.96 -22.41 -10.10
C PRO A 448 14.44 -22.53 -10.31
N GLY A 449 13.80 -21.48 -10.82
CA GLY A 449 12.35 -21.45 -11.01
C GLY A 449 11.56 -20.94 -9.81
N MET A 450 12.21 -20.50 -8.72
CA MET A 450 11.58 -19.90 -7.56
C MET A 450 11.62 -18.36 -7.64
N PHE A 451 10.43 -17.72 -7.57
CA PHE A 451 10.30 -16.27 -7.65
C PHE A 451 9.42 -15.73 -6.51
N LEU A 452 9.83 -14.63 -5.90
CA LEU A 452 9.13 -13.99 -4.79
C LEU A 452 8.64 -12.60 -5.23
N ALA A 453 7.37 -12.31 -5.01
CA ALA A 453 6.73 -11.06 -5.43
C ALA A 453 5.78 -10.49 -4.36
N GLY A 454 5.56 -9.19 -4.39
CA GLY A 454 4.55 -8.52 -3.56
C GLY A 454 5.09 -7.51 -2.56
N GLY A 455 4.16 -6.99 -1.77
CA GLY A 455 4.40 -5.89 -0.85
C GLY A 455 5.32 -6.20 0.33
N SER A 456 5.66 -7.47 0.58
CA SER A 456 6.61 -7.84 1.63
C SER A 456 8.05 -7.45 1.30
N TYR A 457 8.37 -7.20 0.03
CA TYR A 457 9.74 -7.01 -0.43
C TYR A 457 10.06 -5.55 -0.78
N ARG A 458 9.45 -4.99 -1.84
CA ARG A 458 9.77 -3.63 -2.29
C ARG A 458 8.51 -2.86 -2.67
N GLY A 459 8.04 -1.99 -1.74
CA GLY A 459 6.87 -1.14 -1.94
C GLY A 459 5.54 -1.85 -1.69
N VAL A 460 4.80 -1.32 -0.74
CA VAL A 460 3.50 -1.84 -0.29
C VAL A 460 2.32 -1.29 -1.10
N GLY A 461 2.56 -0.29 -1.95
CA GLY A 461 1.51 0.35 -2.76
C GLY A 461 0.99 -0.56 -3.86
N ILE A 462 -0.28 -0.40 -4.23
CA ILE A 462 -0.90 -1.17 -5.33
C ILE A 462 -0.05 -1.13 -6.62
N PRO A 463 0.45 0.04 -7.08
CA PRO A 463 1.31 0.08 -8.27
C PRO A 463 2.62 -0.70 -8.11
N ASP A 464 3.19 -0.75 -6.89
CA ASP A 464 4.40 -1.53 -6.62
C ASP A 464 4.13 -3.03 -6.68
N CYS A 465 3.00 -3.45 -6.12
CA CYS A 465 2.56 -4.85 -6.13
C CYS A 465 2.28 -5.34 -7.56
N ILE A 466 1.65 -4.51 -8.40
CA ILE A 466 1.45 -4.80 -9.83
C ILE A 466 2.79 -5.01 -10.52
N ASN A 467 3.72 -4.06 -10.37
CA ASN A 467 5.04 -4.14 -10.99
C ASN A 467 5.83 -5.36 -10.49
N SER A 468 5.77 -5.66 -9.19
CA SER A 468 6.45 -6.82 -8.60
C SER A 468 5.93 -8.15 -9.15
N GLY A 469 4.60 -8.30 -9.25
CA GLY A 469 3.98 -9.51 -9.81
C GLY A 469 4.28 -9.69 -11.31
N THR A 470 4.13 -8.60 -12.08
CA THR A 470 4.44 -8.62 -13.52
C THR A 470 5.90 -9.03 -13.76
N LYS A 471 6.85 -8.41 -13.04
CA LYS A 471 8.27 -8.71 -13.19
C LYS A 471 8.61 -10.16 -12.81
N ALA A 472 8.09 -10.68 -11.72
CA ALA A 472 8.31 -12.06 -11.31
C ALA A 472 7.78 -13.07 -12.35
N ALA A 473 6.64 -12.77 -12.97
CA ALA A 473 6.07 -13.58 -14.04
C ALA A 473 6.90 -13.53 -15.33
N GLU A 474 7.41 -12.36 -15.70
CA GLU A 474 8.31 -12.19 -16.86
C GLU A 474 9.62 -12.96 -16.65
N GLU A 475 10.20 -12.90 -15.42
CA GLU A 475 11.38 -13.67 -15.05
C GLU A 475 11.10 -15.19 -15.08
N ALA A 476 9.93 -15.64 -14.59
CA ALA A 476 9.52 -17.04 -14.65
C ALA A 476 9.33 -17.54 -16.11
N ALA A 477 8.67 -16.75 -16.95
CA ALA A 477 8.48 -17.08 -18.36
C ALA A 477 9.83 -17.15 -19.09
N ALA A 478 10.73 -16.19 -18.86
CA ALA A 478 12.06 -16.18 -19.44
C ALA A 478 12.90 -17.41 -19.01
N TYR A 479 12.83 -17.80 -17.74
CA TYR A 479 13.47 -19.00 -17.22
C TYR A 479 12.97 -20.27 -17.94
N LEU A 480 11.64 -20.40 -18.12
CA LEU A 480 11.06 -21.60 -18.72
C LEU A 480 11.29 -21.70 -20.25
N THR A 481 11.37 -20.58 -20.92
CA THR A 481 11.57 -20.52 -22.39
C THR A 481 13.05 -20.48 -22.80
N GLY A 482 13.98 -20.35 -21.83
CA GLY A 482 15.41 -20.21 -22.12
C GLY A 482 15.81 -18.86 -22.73
N ILE A 483 14.92 -17.87 -22.74
CA ILE A 483 15.17 -16.52 -23.25
C ILE A 483 15.79 -15.68 -22.15
N THR A 484 17.08 -15.34 -22.26
CA THR A 484 17.85 -14.64 -21.21
C THR A 484 17.62 -13.12 -21.12
N GLU A 485 16.88 -12.51 -22.04
CA GLU A 485 16.47 -11.11 -21.94
C GLU A 485 14.93 -11.00 -21.95
N PRO A 486 14.31 -10.35 -20.95
CA PRO A 486 12.92 -9.99 -21.05
C PRO A 486 12.74 -9.02 -22.22
N ALA A 487 11.81 -9.31 -23.10
CA ALA A 487 11.46 -8.42 -24.20
C ALA A 487 11.18 -7.00 -23.63
N LYS A 488 11.99 -6.02 -24.05
CA LYS A 488 11.70 -4.59 -23.81
C LYS A 488 10.40 -4.26 -24.52
N VAL A 489 9.31 -4.19 -23.78
CA VAL A 489 7.99 -3.73 -24.25
C VAL A 489 7.71 -2.34 -23.70
#